data_94a867a38192ea5440a5c114e0aa7c08
#
_entry.id   94a867a38192ea5440a5c114e0aa7c08
#
_cell.length_a   1.000
_cell.length_b   1.000
_cell.length_c   1.000
_cell.angle_alpha   90.00
_cell.angle_beta   90.00
_cell.angle_gamma   90.00
#
_symmetry.space_group_name_H-M   'P 1'
#
loop_
_entity.id
_entity.type
_entity.pdbx_description
1 polymer ?
#
loop_
_entity_poly.entity_id
_entity_poly.type
_entity_poly.pdbx_seq_one_letter_code
_entity_poly.pdbx_strand_id
1 'polypeptide(L)'
;MKLFVVLTSVVLLIGCAVGVKDRFDNYKVYTVNVDNEAQLKVLFDLEKVAFSSYDFWKRPTKVGLPVDIMVPPHKASEFDEIMRSLSFTSTLKIPNVQVLIDNEQPKNPRDGFNWERYWTMDEINEWLDQIVAEHSDVLTPISYGYSYELEEIKGVLLSYRPGNPAIFIESLIHSREWIAGATTTWLINEFLTSTDPEIRRIAESYDWYIFPVTNPDGYRYSHDVNRMWRKTRSRHDLYCLGADPNRNFGHMWQDGTGPGASNDPCSDIFAGPAPFSELETGQLANFVLQRTDHIKMYLSFHSFLELLLYPFGYTANQSPIAADLQQIGEAAAERLRQPFGTEYRVFNGHSLYIATGNSIDWTYGAAGINLSYAYEFRDDGTYGFLLPADQIIPNSIEVMQSLIGMIDESERLGHLP
;
A
#
# COMPACT_ATOMS: atom_id res chain seq x y z
N MET A 1 45.06 -50.00 -27.59
CA MET A 1 44.32 -48.78 -27.95
C MET A 1 43.62 -48.29 -26.69
N LYS A 2 44.17 -47.29 -26.01
CA LYS A 2 43.60 -46.75 -24.77
C LYS A 2 42.80 -45.50 -25.14
N LEU A 3 41.50 -45.56 -24.87
CA LEU A 3 40.57 -44.44 -25.10
C LEU A 3 40.67 -43.46 -23.92
N PHE A 4 41.19 -42.25 -24.15
CA PHE A 4 41.18 -41.19 -23.17
C PHE A 4 39.80 -40.43 -23.29
N VAL A 5 39.01 -40.54 -22.25
CA VAL A 5 37.81 -39.68 -22.08
C VAL A 5 38.24 -38.39 -21.43
N VAL A 6 38.18 -37.30 -22.15
CA VAL A 6 38.38 -35.96 -21.61
C VAL A 6 37.02 -35.44 -21.11
N LEU A 7 36.85 -35.40 -19.78
CA LEU A 7 35.74 -34.70 -19.16
C LEU A 7 36.05 -33.19 -19.17
N THR A 8 35.36 -32.44 -20.04
CA THR A 8 35.35 -30.98 -19.98
C THR A 8 34.29 -30.53 -18.96
N SER A 9 34.77 -30.08 -17.79
CA SER A 9 33.89 -29.41 -16.79
C SER A 9 33.50 -28.04 -17.30
N VAL A 10 32.24 -27.88 -17.67
CA VAL A 10 31.65 -26.57 -17.93
C VAL A 10 31.33 -25.94 -16.57
N VAL A 11 32.14 -24.98 -16.14
CA VAL A 11 31.84 -24.13 -15.00
C VAL A 11 30.86 -23.08 -15.49
N LEU A 12 29.57 -23.22 -15.16
CA LEU A 12 28.58 -22.13 -15.29
C LEU A 12 28.96 -21.07 -14.24
N LEU A 13 29.58 -20.00 -14.67
CA LEU A 13 29.64 -18.75 -13.93
C LEU A 13 28.22 -18.15 -13.96
N ILE A 14 27.42 -18.40 -12.94
CA ILE A 14 26.24 -17.61 -12.65
C ILE A 14 26.77 -16.26 -12.13
N GLY A 15 26.99 -15.33 -13.06
CA GLY A 15 27.21 -13.95 -12.69
C GLY A 15 25.89 -13.42 -12.13
N CYS A 16 25.84 -13.11 -10.82
CA CYS A 16 24.84 -12.21 -10.31
C CYS A 16 25.00 -10.88 -11.07
N ALA A 17 24.16 -10.65 -12.06
CA ALA A 17 23.98 -9.32 -12.59
C ALA A 17 23.30 -8.52 -11.46
N VAL A 18 24.08 -7.78 -10.69
CA VAL A 18 23.54 -6.71 -9.84
C VAL A 18 22.90 -5.74 -10.81
N GLY A 19 21.56 -5.75 -10.89
CA GLY A 19 20.81 -4.83 -11.73
C GLY A 19 21.20 -3.40 -11.33
N VAL A 20 21.48 -2.56 -12.31
CA VAL A 20 21.72 -1.14 -12.05
C VAL A 20 20.39 -0.56 -11.56
N LYS A 21 20.39 0.01 -10.35
CA LYS A 21 19.21 0.64 -9.75
C LYS A 21 18.77 1.81 -10.64
N ASP A 22 17.48 1.87 -10.95
CA ASP A 22 16.88 2.96 -11.70
C ASP A 22 17.10 4.28 -10.96
N ARG A 23 17.42 5.32 -11.73
CA ARG A 23 17.62 6.67 -11.20
C ARG A 23 16.57 7.62 -11.72
N PHE A 24 16.15 8.50 -10.84
CA PHE A 24 15.11 9.51 -11.09
C PHE A 24 15.70 10.93 -11.10
N ASP A 25 16.93 11.08 -11.61
CA ASP A 25 17.60 12.38 -11.72
C ASP A 25 16.81 13.31 -12.66
N ASN A 26 16.47 14.50 -12.14
CA ASN A 26 15.68 15.51 -12.83
C ASN A 26 14.24 15.09 -13.22
N TYR A 27 13.73 13.96 -12.71
CA TYR A 27 12.30 13.71 -12.70
C TYR A 27 11.62 14.72 -11.80
N LYS A 28 10.53 15.31 -12.26
CA LYS A 28 9.83 16.38 -11.56
C LYS A 28 8.40 15.98 -11.29
N VAL A 29 7.87 16.36 -10.14
CA VAL A 29 6.44 16.21 -9.85
C VAL A 29 5.76 17.56 -9.97
N TYR A 30 4.70 17.61 -10.77
CA TYR A 30 3.85 18.78 -10.93
C TYR A 30 2.45 18.51 -10.36
N THR A 31 1.92 19.47 -9.63
CA THR A 31 0.50 19.52 -9.33
C THR A 31 -0.20 20.29 -10.44
N VAL A 32 -1.16 19.65 -11.09
CA VAL A 32 -1.92 20.19 -12.23
C VAL A 32 -3.38 20.40 -11.81
N ASN A 33 -3.89 21.61 -11.90
CA ASN A 33 -5.30 21.89 -11.61
C ASN A 33 -6.17 21.51 -12.82
N VAL A 34 -7.35 20.96 -12.52
CA VAL A 34 -8.31 20.50 -13.53
C VAL A 34 -9.56 21.38 -13.43
N ASP A 35 -9.68 22.34 -14.35
CA ASP A 35 -10.73 23.37 -14.29
C ASP A 35 -11.98 23.03 -15.12
N ASN A 36 -11.87 22.04 -16.04
CA ASN A 36 -12.98 21.65 -16.93
C ASN A 36 -12.85 20.21 -17.44
N GLU A 37 -13.93 19.73 -18.06
CA GLU A 37 -14.04 18.35 -18.58
C GLU A 37 -13.06 18.04 -19.74
N ALA A 38 -12.71 19.04 -20.56
CA ALA A 38 -11.74 18.83 -21.64
C ALA A 38 -10.35 18.56 -21.09
N GLN A 39 -9.94 19.29 -20.06
CA GLN A 39 -8.70 19.08 -19.34
C GLN A 39 -8.68 17.71 -18.64
N LEU A 40 -9.79 17.37 -17.93
CA LEU A 40 -9.94 16.09 -17.27
C LEU A 40 -9.77 14.93 -18.25
N LYS A 41 -10.43 15.02 -19.41
CA LYS A 41 -10.35 14.00 -20.46
C LYS A 41 -8.92 13.82 -20.98
N VAL A 42 -8.18 14.90 -21.21
CA VAL A 42 -6.78 14.80 -21.69
C VAL A 42 -5.89 14.11 -20.67
N LEU A 43 -6.04 14.39 -19.37
CA LEU A 43 -5.26 13.70 -18.33
C LEU A 43 -5.64 12.22 -18.20
N PHE A 44 -6.91 11.86 -18.34
CA PHE A 44 -7.32 10.45 -18.45
C PHE A 44 -6.74 9.75 -19.68
N ASP A 45 -6.75 10.42 -20.83
CA ASP A 45 -6.18 9.87 -22.06
C ASP A 45 -4.65 9.71 -21.90
N LEU A 46 -3.96 10.66 -21.27
CA LEU A 46 -2.53 10.63 -21.01
C LEU A 46 -2.13 9.48 -20.06
N GLU A 47 -2.94 9.21 -19.02
CA GLU A 47 -2.75 8.10 -18.10
C GLU A 47 -2.89 6.74 -18.79
N LYS A 48 -3.73 6.65 -19.82
CA LYS A 48 -4.01 5.41 -20.56
C LYS A 48 -3.02 5.11 -21.68
N VAL A 49 -2.17 6.07 -22.07
CA VAL A 49 -1.21 5.82 -23.15
C VAL A 49 -0.15 4.83 -22.68
N ALA A 50 -0.11 3.66 -23.29
CA ALA A 50 0.93 2.67 -23.05
C ALA A 50 2.32 3.29 -23.24
N PHE A 51 3.24 3.03 -22.31
CA PHE A 51 4.59 3.57 -22.31
C PHE A 51 4.66 5.11 -22.29
N SER A 52 3.63 5.79 -21.76
CA SER A 52 3.63 7.27 -21.69
C SER A 52 4.80 7.83 -20.89
N SER A 53 5.38 7.04 -20.00
CA SER A 53 6.44 7.41 -19.05
C SER A 53 6.01 8.46 -18.02
N TYR A 54 4.76 8.91 -18.03
CA TYR A 54 4.19 9.73 -16.96
C TYR A 54 3.70 8.81 -15.83
N ASP A 55 4.03 9.15 -14.60
CA ASP A 55 3.54 8.44 -13.42
C ASP A 55 2.60 9.35 -12.61
N PHE A 56 1.35 8.91 -12.46
CA PHE A 56 0.31 9.68 -11.79
C PHE A 56 0.30 9.36 -10.28
N TRP A 57 0.89 10.22 -9.50
CA TRP A 57 0.90 10.09 -8.02
C TRP A 57 -0.46 10.42 -7.41
N LYS A 58 -1.17 11.41 -7.96
CA LYS A 58 -2.61 11.63 -7.76
C LYS A 58 -3.29 11.56 -9.10
N ARG A 59 -4.21 10.62 -9.24
CA ARG A 59 -4.87 10.35 -10.53
C ARG A 59 -5.90 11.42 -10.90
N PRO A 60 -6.16 11.63 -12.20
CA PRO A 60 -7.31 12.41 -12.63
C PRO A 60 -8.61 11.73 -12.19
N THR A 61 -9.54 12.47 -11.60
CA THR A 61 -10.78 11.91 -11.05
C THR A 61 -12.01 12.72 -11.45
N LYS A 62 -12.02 14.00 -11.11
CA LYS A 62 -13.10 14.93 -11.44
C LYS A 62 -12.58 16.35 -11.53
N VAL A 63 -13.36 17.20 -12.23
CA VAL A 63 -13.09 18.64 -12.28
C VAL A 63 -13.04 19.24 -10.87
N GLY A 64 -12.08 20.12 -10.65
CA GLY A 64 -11.83 20.79 -9.37
C GLY A 64 -10.89 20.06 -8.42
N LEU A 65 -10.48 18.83 -8.72
CA LEU A 65 -9.45 18.14 -7.95
C LEU A 65 -8.09 18.16 -8.68
N PRO A 66 -7.01 18.50 -7.96
CA PRO A 66 -5.67 18.53 -8.55
C PRO A 66 -5.13 17.11 -8.82
N VAL A 67 -4.28 17.00 -9.82
CA VAL A 67 -3.56 15.79 -10.24
C VAL A 67 -2.08 16.00 -10.01
N ASP A 68 -1.38 15.04 -9.39
CA ASP A 68 0.07 15.09 -9.24
C ASP A 68 0.71 14.10 -10.25
N ILE A 69 1.59 14.62 -11.08
CA ILE A 69 2.20 13.87 -12.19
C ILE A 69 3.72 13.95 -12.09
N MET A 70 4.38 12.80 -12.00
CA MET A 70 5.81 12.70 -12.16
C MET A 70 6.17 12.68 -13.66
N VAL A 71 6.99 13.63 -14.07
CA VAL A 71 7.39 13.88 -15.47
C VAL A 71 8.88 13.59 -15.63
N PRO A 72 9.26 12.62 -16.48
CA PRO A 72 10.67 12.34 -16.75
C PRO A 72 11.31 13.45 -17.61
N PRO A 73 12.63 13.65 -17.52
CA PRO A 73 13.32 14.75 -18.22
C PRO A 73 13.09 14.77 -19.73
N HIS A 74 13.03 13.59 -20.37
CA HIS A 74 12.83 13.47 -21.81
C HIS A 74 11.40 13.82 -22.28
N LYS A 75 10.43 13.90 -21.35
CA LYS A 75 9.04 14.29 -21.61
C LYS A 75 8.73 15.74 -21.20
N ALA A 76 9.68 16.47 -20.63
CA ALA A 76 9.44 17.81 -20.10
C ALA A 76 8.87 18.77 -21.16
N SER A 77 9.43 18.79 -22.37
CA SER A 77 8.96 19.68 -23.44
C SER A 77 7.55 19.31 -23.95
N GLU A 78 7.25 18.01 -24.06
CA GLU A 78 5.91 17.51 -24.42
C GLU A 78 4.88 17.88 -23.34
N PHE A 79 5.25 17.71 -22.08
CA PHE A 79 4.41 18.10 -20.95
C PHE A 79 4.11 19.60 -20.96
N ASP A 80 5.11 20.46 -21.16
CA ASP A 80 4.93 21.90 -21.25
C ASP A 80 4.03 22.32 -22.42
N GLU A 81 4.06 21.58 -23.54
CA GLU A 81 3.17 21.82 -24.68
C GLU A 81 1.73 21.44 -24.37
N ILE A 82 1.51 20.29 -23.72
CA ILE A 82 0.19 19.86 -23.26
C ILE A 82 -0.39 20.90 -22.29
N MET A 83 0.38 21.32 -21.30
CA MET A 83 -0.06 22.32 -20.32
C MET A 83 -0.47 23.64 -20.98
N ARG A 84 0.30 24.11 -21.94
CA ARG A 84 -0.01 25.36 -22.66
C ARG A 84 -1.21 25.24 -23.60
N SER A 85 -1.33 24.11 -24.33
CA SER A 85 -2.36 23.93 -25.36
C SER A 85 -3.77 23.99 -24.81
N LEU A 86 -3.97 23.59 -23.56
CA LEU A 86 -5.26 23.55 -22.86
C LEU A 86 -5.33 24.54 -21.69
N SER A 87 -4.36 25.45 -21.59
CA SER A 87 -4.30 26.45 -20.53
C SER A 87 -4.40 25.87 -19.12
N PHE A 88 -3.74 24.73 -18.90
CA PHE A 88 -3.63 24.17 -17.55
C PHE A 88 -2.84 25.11 -16.63
N THR A 89 -3.27 25.21 -15.39
CA THR A 89 -2.45 25.78 -14.32
C THR A 89 -1.70 24.65 -13.62
N SER A 90 -0.38 24.72 -13.59
CA SER A 90 0.47 23.74 -12.92
C SER A 90 1.49 24.39 -11.99
N THR A 91 1.82 23.71 -10.92
CA THR A 91 2.84 24.13 -9.95
C THR A 91 3.89 23.02 -9.83
N LEU A 92 5.17 23.40 -9.92
CA LEU A 92 6.27 22.47 -9.66
C LEU A 92 6.31 22.15 -8.16
N LYS A 93 6.04 20.91 -7.80
CA LYS A 93 5.98 20.43 -6.42
C LYS A 93 7.33 19.83 -5.98
N ILE A 94 7.86 18.88 -6.76
CA ILE A 94 9.15 18.25 -6.49
C ILE A 94 10.07 18.53 -7.69
N PRO A 95 11.17 19.28 -7.49
CA PRO A 95 12.06 19.67 -8.59
C PRO A 95 12.99 18.55 -9.06
N ASN A 96 13.28 17.56 -8.21
CA ASN A 96 14.12 16.40 -8.52
C ASN A 96 13.80 15.25 -7.59
N VAL A 97 13.13 14.22 -8.10
CA VAL A 97 12.70 13.05 -7.34
C VAL A 97 13.88 12.29 -6.74
N GLN A 98 15.02 12.18 -7.46
CA GLN A 98 16.20 11.48 -6.96
C GLN A 98 16.74 12.07 -5.65
N VAL A 99 16.64 13.37 -5.47
CA VAL A 99 17.09 14.03 -4.23
C VAL A 99 16.28 13.57 -3.02
N LEU A 100 14.97 13.32 -3.19
CA LEU A 100 14.14 12.77 -2.13
C LEU A 100 14.51 11.32 -1.86
N ILE A 101 14.69 10.49 -2.89
CA ILE A 101 15.13 9.10 -2.76
C ILE A 101 16.47 9.01 -2.01
N ASP A 102 17.45 9.87 -2.39
CA ASP A 102 18.77 9.87 -1.74
C ASP A 102 18.73 10.34 -0.27
N ASN A 103 17.68 11.06 0.14
CA ASN A 103 17.48 11.56 1.49
C ASN A 103 16.43 10.79 2.31
N GLU A 104 15.75 9.81 1.72
CA GLU A 104 14.71 9.03 2.39
C GLU A 104 15.26 8.20 3.55
N GLN A 105 16.50 7.75 3.43
CA GLN A 105 17.21 6.99 4.44
C GLN A 105 18.20 7.85 5.22
N PRO A 106 18.39 7.62 6.52
CA PRO A 106 19.37 8.34 7.31
C PRO A 106 20.80 8.01 6.86
N LYS A 107 21.70 9.01 6.88
CA LYS A 107 23.11 8.82 6.50
C LYS A 107 23.90 7.92 7.47
N ASN A 108 23.49 7.89 8.73
CA ASN A 108 24.11 7.11 9.79
C ASN A 108 23.02 6.36 10.57
N PRO A 109 22.49 5.24 10.05
CA PRO A 109 21.45 4.48 10.73
C PRO A 109 22.00 3.87 12.01
N ARG A 110 21.15 3.74 13.05
CA ARG A 110 21.49 2.97 14.26
C ARG A 110 21.52 1.49 13.94
N ASP A 111 22.33 0.75 14.70
CA ASP A 111 22.35 -0.70 14.64
C ASP A 111 21.06 -1.32 15.21
N GLY A 112 20.70 -2.49 14.71
CA GLY A 112 19.51 -3.22 15.12
C GLY A 112 18.22 -2.67 14.50
N PHE A 113 17.15 -3.49 14.54
CA PHE A 113 15.86 -3.12 13.97
C PHE A 113 15.24 -1.96 14.80
N ASN A 114 14.86 -0.90 14.10
CA ASN A 114 14.29 0.32 14.68
C ASN A 114 13.44 1.05 13.64
N TRP A 115 12.82 2.17 14.01
CA TRP A 115 11.94 2.94 13.11
C TRP A 115 12.54 4.30 12.73
N GLU A 116 13.85 4.36 12.62
CA GLU A 116 14.59 5.54 12.14
C GLU A 116 15.00 5.39 10.67
N ARG A 117 14.70 4.24 10.05
CA ARG A 117 14.91 3.96 8.62
C ARG A 117 13.86 2.99 8.07
N TYR A 118 13.74 2.92 6.75
CA TYR A 118 13.00 1.89 6.05
C TYR A 118 13.87 0.63 5.87
N TRP A 119 13.30 -0.52 6.20
CA TRP A 119 13.99 -1.79 6.21
C TRP A 119 13.67 -2.59 4.94
N THR A 120 14.63 -3.37 4.48
CA THR A 120 14.45 -4.30 3.35
C THR A 120 13.54 -5.47 3.75
N MET A 121 13.06 -6.22 2.74
CA MET A 121 12.23 -7.41 2.95
C MET A 121 12.92 -8.44 3.84
N ASP A 122 14.23 -8.72 3.61
CA ASP A 122 14.98 -9.70 4.38
C ASP A 122 15.11 -9.27 5.84
N GLU A 123 15.44 -8.00 6.09
CA GLU A 123 15.56 -7.45 7.44
C GLU A 123 14.23 -7.47 8.21
N ILE A 124 13.11 -7.19 7.53
CA ILE A 124 11.78 -7.31 8.15
C ILE A 124 11.49 -8.77 8.51
N ASN A 125 11.76 -9.71 7.61
CA ASN A 125 11.56 -11.13 7.87
C ASN A 125 12.42 -11.66 9.02
N GLU A 126 13.71 -11.27 9.07
CA GLU A 126 14.62 -11.61 10.17
C GLU A 126 14.10 -11.06 11.51
N TRP A 127 13.63 -9.81 11.52
CA TRP A 127 13.04 -9.21 12.70
C TRP A 127 11.75 -9.92 13.14
N LEU A 128 10.86 -10.29 12.20
CA LEU A 128 9.65 -11.06 12.53
C LEU A 128 10.01 -12.42 13.15
N ASP A 129 10.97 -13.13 12.60
CA ASP A 129 11.41 -14.42 13.14
C ASP A 129 12.01 -14.25 14.57
N GLN A 130 12.77 -13.16 14.80
CA GLN A 130 13.33 -12.85 16.10
C GLN A 130 12.25 -12.55 17.15
N ILE A 131 11.31 -11.64 16.87
CA ILE A 131 10.27 -11.27 17.84
C ILE A 131 9.30 -12.41 18.15
N VAL A 132 9.03 -13.27 17.16
CA VAL A 132 8.24 -14.50 17.37
C VAL A 132 8.95 -15.44 18.33
N ALA A 133 10.27 -15.60 18.22
CA ALA A 133 11.05 -16.41 19.16
C ALA A 133 11.10 -15.81 20.58
N GLU A 134 11.20 -14.48 20.69
CA GLU A 134 11.28 -13.73 21.95
C GLU A 134 9.92 -13.69 22.69
N HIS A 135 8.79 -13.67 21.93
CA HIS A 135 7.43 -13.51 22.45
C HIS A 135 6.50 -14.68 22.07
N SER A 136 7.04 -15.89 22.05
CA SER A 136 6.31 -17.10 21.62
C SER A 136 5.10 -17.46 22.46
N ASP A 137 4.90 -16.83 23.62
CA ASP A 137 3.72 -16.94 24.48
C ASP A 137 2.51 -16.18 23.94
N VAL A 138 2.74 -15.12 23.13
CA VAL A 138 1.69 -14.25 22.57
C VAL A 138 1.76 -14.10 21.06
N LEU A 139 2.91 -14.40 20.42
CA LEU A 139 3.07 -14.35 18.97
C LEU A 139 3.13 -15.75 18.35
N THR A 140 2.34 -15.95 17.31
CA THR A 140 2.40 -17.12 16.45
C THR A 140 2.79 -16.67 15.03
N PRO A 141 3.83 -17.27 14.41
CA PRO A 141 4.16 -16.98 13.02
C PRO A 141 3.03 -17.51 12.12
N ILE A 142 2.62 -16.70 11.16
CA ILE A 142 1.62 -17.08 10.17
C ILE A 142 2.09 -16.73 8.77
N SER A 143 1.57 -17.47 7.80
CA SER A 143 1.75 -17.19 6.39
C SER A 143 0.46 -17.49 5.65
N TYR A 144 0.16 -16.75 4.59
CA TYR A 144 -0.95 -17.13 3.72
C TYR A 144 -0.50 -17.66 2.35
N GLY A 145 0.81 -17.87 2.18
CA GLY A 145 1.37 -18.53 1.01
C GLY A 145 2.61 -17.83 0.45
N TYR A 146 2.77 -17.91 -0.86
CA TYR A 146 3.96 -17.42 -1.56
C TYR A 146 3.56 -16.47 -2.69
N SER A 147 4.42 -15.48 -2.95
CA SER A 147 4.32 -14.59 -4.09
C SER A 147 4.62 -15.29 -5.41
N TYR A 148 4.51 -14.54 -6.51
CA TYR A 148 4.84 -15.05 -7.85
C TYR A 148 6.33 -15.45 -7.98
N GLU A 149 7.25 -14.69 -7.37
CA GLU A 149 8.70 -15.00 -7.37
C GLU A 149 9.10 -15.93 -6.22
N LEU A 150 8.12 -16.58 -5.56
CA LEU A 150 8.29 -17.59 -4.50
C LEU A 150 8.79 -17.05 -3.17
N GLU A 151 8.60 -15.78 -2.88
CA GLU A 151 8.82 -15.21 -1.55
C GLU A 151 7.66 -15.58 -0.63
N GLU A 152 7.95 -16.05 0.58
CA GLU A 152 6.93 -16.32 1.58
C GLU A 152 6.30 -15.03 2.08
N ILE A 153 4.95 -14.98 2.11
CA ILE A 153 4.22 -13.83 2.65
C ILE A 153 3.99 -14.06 4.13
N LYS A 154 4.92 -13.53 4.93
CA LYS A 154 4.97 -13.71 6.37
C LYS A 154 4.15 -12.67 7.13
N GLY A 155 3.57 -13.11 8.23
CA GLY A 155 2.91 -12.25 9.20
C GLY A 155 2.95 -12.87 10.59
N VAL A 156 2.27 -12.22 11.52
CA VAL A 156 2.11 -12.69 12.90
C VAL A 156 0.65 -12.68 13.32
N LEU A 157 0.25 -13.67 14.11
CA LEU A 157 -0.94 -13.61 14.95
C LEU A 157 -0.49 -13.22 16.36
N LEU A 158 -0.87 -12.02 16.79
CA LEU A 158 -0.69 -11.59 18.17
C LEU A 158 -1.98 -11.87 18.93
N SER A 159 -1.89 -12.66 20.00
CA SER A 159 -3.03 -13.07 20.81
C SER A 159 -2.62 -13.25 22.26
N TYR A 160 -3.09 -12.37 23.13
CA TYR A 160 -2.90 -12.48 24.58
C TYR A 160 -3.91 -13.43 25.24
N ARG A 161 -5.08 -13.62 24.61
CA ARG A 161 -6.16 -14.48 25.05
C ARG A 161 -6.81 -15.12 23.83
N PRO A 162 -6.51 -16.39 23.54
CA PRO A 162 -7.06 -17.06 22.37
C PRO A 162 -8.59 -17.02 22.31
N GLY A 163 -9.13 -16.69 21.15
CA GLY A 163 -10.58 -16.64 20.90
C GLY A 163 -11.22 -15.27 21.09
N ASN A 164 -10.43 -14.23 21.29
CA ASN A 164 -10.90 -12.86 21.15
C ASN A 164 -11.37 -12.60 19.70
N PRO A 165 -12.29 -11.64 19.47
CA PRO A 165 -12.58 -11.17 18.11
C PRO A 165 -11.29 -10.63 17.47
N ALA A 166 -11.12 -10.82 16.16
CA ALA A 166 -9.88 -10.48 15.50
C ALA A 166 -9.98 -9.22 14.64
N ILE A 167 -8.85 -8.52 14.57
CA ILE A 167 -8.58 -7.41 13.64
C ILE A 167 -7.49 -7.87 12.67
N PHE A 168 -7.70 -7.60 11.38
CA PHE A 168 -6.75 -7.93 10.32
C PHE A 168 -6.12 -6.66 9.79
N ILE A 169 -4.79 -6.64 9.73
CA ILE A 169 -4.01 -5.54 9.12
C ILE A 169 -3.17 -6.10 7.98
N GLU A 170 -3.28 -5.50 6.79
CA GLU A 170 -2.36 -5.71 5.69
C GLU A 170 -1.74 -4.40 5.25
N SER A 171 -0.50 -4.46 4.79
CA SER A 171 0.25 -3.31 4.29
C SER A 171 1.19 -3.68 3.16
N LEU A 172 1.70 -2.67 2.46
CA LEU A 172 2.59 -2.84 1.31
C LEU A 172 2.00 -3.73 0.20
N ILE A 173 0.69 -3.67 0.02
CA ILE A 173 0.05 -4.20 -1.17
C ILE A 173 0.57 -3.45 -2.42
N HIS A 174 0.80 -2.13 -2.29
CA HIS A 174 1.56 -1.34 -3.25
C HIS A 174 2.99 -1.12 -2.72
N SER A 175 3.95 -1.58 -3.46
CA SER A 175 5.33 -1.73 -2.99
C SER A 175 6.11 -0.43 -2.79
N ARG A 176 5.69 0.70 -3.39
CA ARG A 176 6.32 2.01 -3.21
C ARG A 176 5.89 2.76 -1.95
N GLU A 177 4.90 2.27 -1.24
CA GLU A 177 4.27 2.88 -0.07
C GLU A 177 4.97 2.46 1.24
N TRP A 178 6.28 2.73 1.34
CA TRP A 178 7.15 2.18 2.39
C TRP A 178 6.71 2.52 3.82
N ILE A 179 6.08 3.68 4.02
CA ILE A 179 5.58 4.08 5.34
C ILE A 179 4.52 3.10 5.88
N ALA A 180 3.75 2.44 5.01
CA ALA A 180 2.75 1.48 5.44
C ALA A 180 3.36 0.28 6.18
N GLY A 181 4.41 -0.34 5.60
CA GLY A 181 5.12 -1.44 6.24
C GLY A 181 5.89 -1.03 7.50
N ALA A 182 6.52 0.16 7.47
CA ALA A 182 7.23 0.69 8.63
C ALA A 182 6.28 0.94 9.81
N THR A 183 5.12 1.54 9.56
CA THR A 183 4.07 1.74 10.56
C THR A 183 3.57 0.42 11.12
N THR A 184 3.33 -0.57 10.25
CA THR A 184 2.83 -1.89 10.66
C THR A 184 3.79 -2.61 11.59
N THR A 185 5.10 -2.59 11.27
CA THR A 185 6.12 -3.18 12.16
C THR A 185 6.22 -2.42 13.50
N TRP A 186 6.06 -1.09 13.50
CA TRP A 186 6.02 -0.30 14.71
C TRP A 186 4.81 -0.66 15.60
N LEU A 187 3.63 -0.84 15.00
CA LEU A 187 2.44 -1.25 15.75
C LEU A 187 2.62 -2.62 16.42
N ILE A 188 3.23 -3.59 15.74
CA ILE A 188 3.54 -4.90 16.35
C ILE A 188 4.42 -4.71 17.59
N ASN A 189 5.48 -3.89 17.50
CA ASN A 189 6.37 -3.61 18.63
C ASN A 189 5.62 -2.96 19.80
N GLU A 190 4.79 -1.95 19.54
CA GLU A 190 4.02 -1.27 20.59
C GLU A 190 3.00 -2.21 21.27
N PHE A 191 2.34 -3.06 20.50
CA PHE A 191 1.44 -4.07 21.09
C PHE A 191 2.17 -5.06 22.00
N LEU A 192 3.46 -5.29 21.80
CA LEU A 192 4.29 -6.16 22.65
C LEU A 192 4.88 -5.44 23.86
N THR A 193 5.33 -4.20 23.67
CA THR A 193 6.25 -3.55 24.60
C THR A 193 5.67 -2.34 25.35
N SER A 194 4.59 -1.73 24.83
CA SER A 194 4.01 -0.54 25.43
C SER A 194 3.46 -0.81 26.83
N THR A 195 3.63 0.17 27.70
CA THR A 195 3.02 0.20 29.05
C THR A 195 1.80 1.13 29.12
N ASP A 196 1.45 1.79 28.01
CA ASP A 196 0.27 2.63 27.93
C ASP A 196 -1.00 1.79 28.10
N PRO A 197 -1.89 2.15 29.07
CA PRO A 197 -3.08 1.35 29.38
C PRO A 197 -4.05 1.24 28.20
N GLU A 198 -4.16 2.25 27.34
CA GLU A 198 -5.06 2.20 26.18
C GLU A 198 -4.50 1.26 25.10
N ILE A 199 -3.19 1.32 24.82
CA ILE A 199 -2.51 0.41 23.91
C ILE A 199 -2.61 -1.04 24.44
N ARG A 200 -2.33 -1.25 25.72
CA ARG A 200 -2.47 -2.59 26.34
C ARG A 200 -3.89 -3.12 26.21
N ARG A 201 -4.89 -2.28 26.47
CA ARG A 201 -6.29 -2.67 26.35
C ARG A 201 -6.62 -3.24 24.96
N ILE A 202 -6.30 -2.48 23.90
CA ILE A 202 -6.62 -2.94 22.54
C ILE A 202 -5.76 -4.15 22.12
N ALA A 203 -4.48 -4.20 22.52
CA ALA A 203 -3.61 -5.34 22.27
C ALA A 203 -4.12 -6.64 22.91
N GLU A 204 -4.69 -6.56 24.14
CA GLU A 204 -5.15 -7.72 24.90
C GLU A 204 -6.62 -8.12 24.68
N SER A 205 -7.44 -7.19 24.14
CA SER A 205 -8.87 -7.43 23.91
C SER A 205 -9.16 -8.07 22.56
N TYR A 206 -8.22 -8.01 21.62
CA TYR A 206 -8.37 -8.50 20.25
C TYR A 206 -7.24 -9.45 19.88
N ASP A 207 -7.53 -10.38 18.98
CA ASP A 207 -6.53 -11.14 18.24
C ASP A 207 -6.15 -10.33 16.99
N TRP A 208 -4.85 -10.20 16.69
CA TRP A 208 -4.36 -9.37 15.59
C TRP A 208 -3.66 -10.22 14.55
N TYR A 209 -4.26 -10.33 13.36
CA TYR A 209 -3.59 -10.86 12.17
C TYR A 209 -2.87 -9.73 11.46
N ILE A 210 -1.54 -9.74 11.43
CA ILE A 210 -0.77 -8.62 10.91
C ILE A 210 0.22 -9.10 9.85
N PHE A 211 0.11 -8.55 8.64
CA PHE A 211 1.00 -8.81 7.51
C PHE A 211 1.68 -7.52 7.06
N PRO A 212 2.95 -7.29 7.47
CA PRO A 212 3.66 -6.05 7.15
C PRO A 212 3.95 -5.87 5.65
N VAL A 213 4.13 -6.98 4.91
CA VAL A 213 4.47 -6.94 3.48
C VAL A 213 3.64 -7.98 2.73
N THR A 214 2.60 -7.51 2.04
CA THR A 214 1.67 -8.38 1.29
C THR A 214 2.04 -8.53 -0.18
N ASN A 215 2.94 -7.68 -0.70
CA ASN A 215 3.52 -7.76 -2.03
C ASN A 215 5.06 -7.81 -1.92
N PRO A 216 5.64 -8.95 -1.48
CA PRO A 216 7.07 -9.04 -1.22
C PRO A 216 7.93 -8.87 -2.48
N ASP A 217 7.49 -9.40 -3.63
CA ASP A 217 8.21 -9.26 -4.90
C ASP A 217 8.34 -7.80 -5.32
N GLY A 218 7.21 -7.08 -5.30
CA GLY A 218 7.19 -5.65 -5.61
C GLY A 218 8.03 -4.86 -4.61
N TYR A 219 7.92 -5.18 -3.31
CA TYR A 219 8.66 -4.47 -2.27
C TYR A 219 10.16 -4.66 -2.40
N ARG A 220 10.64 -5.91 -2.62
CA ARG A 220 12.04 -6.18 -2.93
C ARG A 220 12.49 -5.41 -4.17
N TYR A 221 11.70 -5.44 -5.24
CA TYR A 221 12.01 -4.72 -6.46
C TYR A 221 12.06 -3.20 -6.26
N SER A 222 11.25 -2.64 -5.37
CA SER A 222 11.28 -1.21 -5.04
C SER A 222 12.54 -0.81 -4.27
N HIS A 223 13.15 -1.72 -3.52
CA HIS A 223 14.43 -1.50 -2.86
C HIS A 223 15.63 -1.68 -3.80
N ASP A 224 15.60 -2.72 -4.61
CA ASP A 224 16.78 -3.17 -5.35
C ASP A 224 16.92 -2.53 -6.73
N VAL A 225 15.78 -2.20 -7.38
CA VAL A 225 15.77 -1.76 -8.78
C VAL A 225 15.04 -0.44 -8.97
N ASN A 226 13.74 -0.38 -8.73
CA ASN A 226 12.90 0.78 -9.06
C ASN A 226 12.09 1.24 -7.85
N ARG A 227 12.56 2.31 -7.16
CA ARG A 227 11.92 2.85 -5.96
C ARG A 227 10.43 3.21 -6.15
N MET A 228 10.04 3.54 -7.37
CA MET A 228 8.67 3.95 -7.68
C MET A 228 7.77 2.80 -8.14
N TRP A 229 8.25 1.55 -8.06
CA TRP A 229 7.46 0.38 -8.43
C TRP A 229 6.23 0.21 -7.52
N ARG A 230 5.06 -0.03 -8.12
CA ARG A 230 3.77 -0.16 -7.41
C ARG A 230 3.24 -1.59 -7.39
N LYS A 231 3.26 -2.27 -8.56
CA LYS A 231 2.51 -3.50 -8.86
C LYS A 231 3.17 -4.77 -8.27
N THR A 232 2.52 -5.92 -8.46
CA THR A 232 3.14 -7.24 -8.33
C THR A 232 4.26 -7.43 -9.36
N ARG A 233 4.88 -8.63 -9.38
CA ARG A 233 5.93 -8.93 -10.37
C ARG A 233 5.55 -10.08 -11.32
N SER A 234 4.28 -10.49 -11.33
CA SER A 234 3.75 -11.53 -12.21
C SER A 234 3.93 -11.19 -13.69
N ARG A 235 4.06 -12.20 -14.51
CA ARG A 235 4.27 -12.03 -15.95
C ARG A 235 2.97 -12.27 -16.71
N HIS A 236 2.34 -11.22 -17.14
CA HIS A 236 1.14 -11.24 -17.98
C HIS A 236 1.41 -10.79 -19.42
N ASP A 237 2.54 -10.13 -19.67
CA ASP A 237 2.97 -9.61 -20.95
C ASP A 237 4.48 -9.80 -21.16
N LEU A 238 4.97 -9.57 -22.38
CA LEU A 238 6.40 -9.68 -22.70
C LEU A 238 7.22 -8.48 -22.22
N TYR A 239 6.59 -7.31 -22.10
CA TYR A 239 7.25 -6.03 -21.85
C TYR A 239 6.89 -5.44 -20.48
N CYS A 240 5.65 -5.64 -20.03
CA CYS A 240 5.12 -5.07 -18.81
C CYS A 240 4.82 -6.15 -17.77
N LEU A 241 5.35 -5.98 -16.57
CA LEU A 241 5.18 -6.93 -15.48
C LEU A 241 4.20 -6.42 -14.44
N GLY A 242 3.57 -7.36 -13.74
CA GLY A 242 2.71 -7.14 -12.60
C GLY A 242 1.33 -6.60 -12.93
N ALA A 243 0.43 -6.82 -12.00
CA ALA A 243 -0.88 -6.17 -11.94
C ALA A 243 -0.98 -5.33 -10.66
N ASP A 244 -1.91 -4.38 -10.62
CA ASP A 244 -2.26 -3.68 -9.40
C ASP A 244 -3.02 -4.63 -8.48
N PRO A 245 -2.43 -5.10 -7.38
CA PRO A 245 -3.08 -6.07 -6.52
C PRO A 245 -4.35 -5.50 -5.86
N ASN A 246 -4.45 -4.17 -5.69
CA ASN A 246 -5.65 -3.50 -5.19
C ASN A 246 -6.65 -3.13 -6.31
N ARG A 247 -6.57 -3.84 -7.46
CA ARG A 247 -7.56 -3.89 -8.55
C ARG A 247 -7.90 -5.32 -8.94
N ASN A 248 -7.35 -6.31 -8.22
CA ASN A 248 -7.40 -7.72 -8.59
C ASN A 248 -8.34 -8.57 -7.72
N PHE A 249 -8.98 -8.00 -6.68
CA PHE A 249 -9.98 -8.71 -5.86
C PHE A 249 -11.29 -8.94 -6.63
N GLY A 250 -11.95 -10.09 -6.38
CA GLY A 250 -13.06 -10.56 -7.20
C GLY A 250 -14.40 -9.83 -7.03
N HIS A 251 -14.59 -9.03 -5.95
CA HIS A 251 -15.84 -8.31 -5.76
C HIS A 251 -15.91 -7.11 -6.68
N MET A 252 -16.94 -7.04 -7.52
CA MET A 252 -17.12 -5.98 -8.52
C MET A 252 -15.86 -5.73 -9.36
N TRP A 253 -15.08 -6.79 -9.58
CA TRP A 253 -13.94 -6.75 -10.47
C TRP A 253 -14.38 -6.38 -11.89
N GLN A 254 -13.60 -5.57 -12.55
CA GLN A 254 -13.80 -5.20 -13.94
C GLN A 254 -12.52 -5.48 -14.73
N ASP A 255 -12.70 -5.89 -15.98
CA ASP A 255 -11.63 -6.21 -16.92
C ASP A 255 -10.81 -4.99 -17.39
N GLY A 256 -11.00 -3.83 -16.74
CA GLY A 256 -10.32 -2.58 -17.08
C GLY A 256 -10.94 -1.79 -18.23
N THR A 257 -12.09 -2.23 -18.75
CA THR A 257 -12.85 -1.44 -19.76
C THR A 257 -13.58 -0.23 -19.14
N GLY A 258 -13.73 -0.22 -17.80
CA GLY A 258 -14.32 0.88 -17.04
C GLY A 258 -13.28 1.86 -16.47
N PRO A 259 -13.73 2.90 -15.75
CA PRO A 259 -12.84 3.95 -15.21
C PRO A 259 -12.07 3.54 -13.95
N GLY A 260 -12.42 2.43 -13.30
CA GLY A 260 -11.87 2.03 -11.99
C GLY A 260 -10.59 1.20 -12.05
N ALA A 261 -10.20 0.70 -13.22
CA ALA A 261 -9.06 -0.14 -13.47
C ALA A 261 -8.60 -0.02 -14.93
N SER A 262 -7.52 -0.69 -15.32
CA SER A 262 -7.03 -0.77 -16.70
C SER A 262 -6.91 -2.23 -17.16
N ASN A 263 -7.08 -2.49 -18.45
CA ASN A 263 -6.76 -3.76 -19.10
C ASN A 263 -5.40 -3.72 -19.83
N ASP A 264 -4.67 -2.62 -19.75
CA ASP A 264 -3.33 -2.50 -20.28
C ASP A 264 -2.30 -3.00 -19.25
N PRO A 265 -1.54 -4.07 -19.52
CA PRO A 265 -0.51 -4.57 -18.61
C PRO A 265 0.56 -3.54 -18.21
N CYS A 266 0.75 -2.50 -19.03
CA CYS A 266 1.70 -1.42 -18.76
C CYS A 266 1.16 -0.34 -17.83
N SER A 267 -0.13 -0.31 -17.57
CA SER A 267 -0.75 0.63 -16.65
C SER A 267 -0.45 0.28 -15.18
N ASP A 268 -0.28 1.30 -14.34
CA ASP A 268 -0.12 1.15 -12.89
C ASP A 268 -1.40 0.65 -12.17
N ILE A 269 -2.54 0.68 -12.85
CA ILE A 269 -3.82 0.18 -12.35
C ILE A 269 -4.33 -1.01 -13.17
N PHE A 270 -3.44 -1.77 -13.79
CA PHE A 270 -3.80 -2.98 -14.51
C PHE A 270 -4.48 -3.99 -13.57
N ALA A 271 -5.72 -4.41 -13.92
CA ALA A 271 -6.55 -5.27 -13.08
C ALA A 271 -6.09 -6.74 -13.03
N GLY A 272 -5.09 -7.10 -13.84
CA GLY A 272 -4.79 -8.50 -14.13
C GLY A 272 -5.73 -9.09 -15.20
N PRO A 273 -5.42 -10.29 -15.72
CA PRO A 273 -6.23 -10.95 -16.77
C PRO A 273 -7.53 -11.55 -16.24
N ALA A 274 -7.65 -11.73 -14.94
CA ALA A 274 -8.83 -12.27 -14.25
C ALA A 274 -8.84 -11.83 -12.78
N PRO A 275 -9.99 -11.86 -12.09
CA PRO A 275 -10.01 -11.64 -10.66
C PRO A 275 -9.15 -12.72 -9.96
N PHE A 276 -8.37 -12.28 -8.98
CA PHE A 276 -7.43 -13.13 -8.25
C PHE A 276 -6.38 -13.81 -9.14
N SER A 277 -6.01 -13.20 -10.27
CA SER A 277 -4.89 -13.67 -11.08
C SER A 277 -3.55 -13.54 -10.38
N GLU A 278 -3.44 -12.59 -9.45
CA GLU A 278 -2.24 -12.42 -8.62
C GLU A 278 -2.28 -13.38 -7.44
N LEU A 279 -1.19 -14.13 -7.24
CA LEU A 279 -1.10 -15.11 -6.17
C LEU A 279 -1.27 -14.44 -4.80
N GLU A 280 -0.69 -13.27 -4.64
CA GLU A 280 -0.72 -12.47 -3.41
C GLU A 280 -2.17 -12.16 -3.01
N THR A 281 -2.98 -11.69 -3.95
CA THR A 281 -4.39 -11.35 -3.68
C THR A 281 -5.28 -12.56 -3.48
N GLY A 282 -5.09 -13.60 -4.32
CA GLY A 282 -5.89 -14.83 -4.24
C GLY A 282 -5.68 -15.58 -2.93
N GLN A 283 -4.44 -15.67 -2.47
CA GLN A 283 -4.08 -16.35 -1.21
C GLN A 283 -4.52 -15.52 0.00
N LEU A 284 -4.35 -14.18 -0.02
CA LEU A 284 -4.87 -13.28 1.00
C LEU A 284 -6.37 -13.45 1.16
N ALA A 285 -7.12 -13.41 0.04
CA ALA A 285 -8.56 -13.57 0.05
C ALA A 285 -8.98 -14.92 0.64
N ASN A 286 -8.30 -16.01 0.25
CA ASN A 286 -8.57 -17.33 0.81
C ASN A 286 -8.27 -17.41 2.32
N PHE A 287 -7.18 -16.78 2.78
CA PHE A 287 -6.83 -16.71 4.21
C PHE A 287 -7.91 -16.00 5.02
N VAL A 288 -8.40 -14.86 4.53
CA VAL A 288 -9.48 -14.09 5.17
C VAL A 288 -10.79 -14.86 5.16
N LEU A 289 -11.19 -15.47 4.03
CA LEU A 289 -12.46 -16.25 3.92
C LEU A 289 -12.56 -17.40 4.91
N GLN A 290 -11.42 -18.04 5.22
CA GLN A 290 -11.39 -19.12 6.21
C GLN A 290 -11.56 -18.62 7.65
N ARG A 291 -11.61 -17.30 7.89
CA ARG A 291 -11.61 -16.67 9.23
C ARG A 291 -12.67 -15.58 9.38
N THR A 292 -13.66 -15.52 8.51
CA THR A 292 -14.71 -14.49 8.54
C THR A 292 -15.53 -14.49 9.82
N ASP A 293 -15.71 -15.66 10.46
CA ASP A 293 -16.35 -15.76 11.76
C ASP A 293 -15.51 -15.12 12.89
N HIS A 294 -14.21 -15.04 12.72
CA HIS A 294 -13.26 -14.51 13.70
C HIS A 294 -12.91 -13.05 13.43
N ILE A 295 -12.55 -12.70 12.18
CA ILE A 295 -12.16 -11.34 11.78
C ILE A 295 -13.40 -10.43 11.79
N LYS A 296 -13.37 -9.37 12.59
CA LYS A 296 -14.45 -8.38 12.71
C LYS A 296 -14.12 -7.05 12.06
N MET A 297 -12.83 -6.76 11.88
CA MET A 297 -12.34 -5.53 11.24
C MET A 297 -11.18 -5.85 10.30
N TYR A 298 -11.16 -5.22 9.13
CA TYR A 298 -10.12 -5.32 8.14
C TYR A 298 -9.55 -3.94 7.82
N LEU A 299 -8.23 -3.80 7.93
CA LEU A 299 -7.50 -2.55 7.73
C LEU A 299 -6.45 -2.73 6.65
N SER A 300 -6.54 -1.94 5.59
CA SER A 300 -5.60 -1.89 4.48
C SER A 300 -4.77 -0.60 4.59
N PHE A 301 -3.45 -0.73 4.73
CA PHE A 301 -2.56 0.40 4.95
C PHE A 301 -1.83 0.80 3.68
N HIS A 302 -2.08 2.04 3.27
CA HIS A 302 -1.55 2.68 2.07
C HIS A 302 -0.86 4.01 2.40
N SER A 303 -0.25 4.61 1.42
CA SER A 303 0.09 6.02 1.35
C SER A 303 -0.03 6.50 -0.10
N PHE A 304 -0.27 7.79 -0.34
CA PHE A 304 -0.34 8.90 0.62
C PHE A 304 -1.64 9.68 0.43
N LEU A 305 -2.01 10.58 1.26
CA LEU A 305 -3.03 11.66 1.08
C LEU A 305 -3.71 12.07 2.40
N GLU A 306 -3.35 11.47 3.54
CA GLU A 306 -3.97 11.73 4.85
C GLU A 306 -5.49 11.48 4.80
N LEU A 307 -5.85 10.26 4.41
CA LEU A 307 -7.25 9.84 4.26
C LEU A 307 -7.56 8.59 5.05
N LEU A 308 -8.82 8.47 5.43
CA LEU A 308 -9.42 7.25 5.92
C LEU A 308 -10.65 6.94 5.07
N LEU A 309 -10.58 5.84 4.34
CA LEU A 309 -11.59 5.45 3.36
C LEU A 309 -12.36 4.22 3.82
N TYR A 310 -13.66 4.19 3.52
CA TYR A 310 -14.53 3.03 3.76
C TYR A 310 -15.31 2.67 2.48
N PRO A 311 -15.89 1.44 2.38
CA PRO A 311 -16.64 1.02 1.19
C PRO A 311 -17.87 1.93 0.88
N PHE A 312 -18.14 2.14 -0.40
CA PHE A 312 -17.57 1.47 -1.55
C PHE A 312 -16.70 2.39 -2.39
N GLY A 313 -15.70 1.81 -3.08
CA GLY A 313 -14.91 2.52 -4.10
C GLY A 313 -15.51 2.38 -5.51
N TYR A 314 -16.18 1.26 -5.82
CA TYR A 314 -16.71 1.00 -7.17
C TYR A 314 -18.02 1.74 -7.51
N THR A 315 -18.76 2.21 -6.52
CA THR A 315 -20.09 2.81 -6.70
C THR A 315 -20.36 3.97 -5.74
N ALA A 316 -21.17 4.93 -6.20
CA ALA A 316 -21.68 6.01 -5.36
C ALA A 316 -22.75 5.57 -4.35
N ASN A 317 -23.28 4.35 -4.50
CA ASN A 317 -24.26 3.82 -3.56
C ASN A 317 -23.62 3.63 -2.18
N GLN A 318 -24.33 4.06 -1.15
CA GLN A 318 -23.87 3.92 0.22
C GLN A 318 -24.07 2.49 0.71
N SER A 319 -23.15 2.01 1.57
CA SER A 319 -23.36 0.78 2.32
C SER A 319 -24.50 0.94 3.34
N PRO A 320 -25.17 -0.15 3.76
CA PRO A 320 -26.24 -0.08 4.77
C PRO A 320 -25.82 0.57 6.09
N ILE A 321 -24.55 0.51 6.45
CA ILE A 321 -23.99 1.08 7.68
C ILE A 321 -23.04 2.26 7.41
N ALA A 322 -23.19 2.95 6.27
CA ALA A 322 -22.29 4.03 5.87
C ALA A 322 -22.20 5.16 6.91
N ALA A 323 -23.31 5.46 7.61
CA ALA A 323 -23.32 6.47 8.66
C ALA A 323 -22.44 6.06 9.86
N ASP A 324 -22.49 4.79 10.25
CA ASP A 324 -21.66 4.25 11.33
C ASP A 324 -20.19 4.21 10.90
N LEU A 325 -19.90 3.79 9.66
CA LEU A 325 -18.54 3.80 9.12
C LEU A 325 -17.95 5.21 9.07
N GLN A 326 -18.74 6.20 8.66
CA GLN A 326 -18.32 7.60 8.69
C GLN A 326 -18.00 8.04 10.12
N GLN A 327 -18.87 7.76 11.07
CA GLN A 327 -18.73 8.15 12.47
C GLN A 327 -17.52 7.49 13.14
N ILE A 328 -17.31 6.18 12.91
CA ILE A 328 -16.13 5.44 13.39
C ILE A 328 -14.85 6.05 12.80
N GLY A 329 -14.84 6.33 11.50
CA GLY A 329 -13.70 6.96 10.83
C GLY A 329 -13.41 8.38 11.36
N GLU A 330 -14.44 9.18 11.65
CA GLU A 330 -14.27 10.52 12.22
C GLU A 330 -13.72 10.46 13.65
N ALA A 331 -14.14 9.52 14.49
CA ALA A 331 -13.59 9.29 15.81
C ALA A 331 -12.10 8.87 15.73
N ALA A 332 -11.76 8.00 14.78
CA ALA A 332 -10.39 7.60 14.49
C ALA A 332 -9.53 8.80 14.06
N ALA A 333 -10.02 9.63 13.12
CA ALA A 333 -9.31 10.81 12.63
C ALA A 333 -9.13 11.88 13.72
N GLU A 334 -10.10 12.08 14.60
CA GLU A 334 -9.99 13.02 15.72
C GLU A 334 -8.91 12.59 16.74
N ARG A 335 -8.84 11.29 17.06
CA ARG A 335 -7.76 10.77 17.92
C ARG A 335 -6.40 10.87 17.24
N LEU A 336 -6.33 10.57 15.93
CA LEU A 336 -5.11 10.68 15.12
C LEU A 336 -4.54 12.11 15.16
N ARG A 337 -5.40 13.12 15.10
CA ARG A 337 -5.01 14.52 15.08
C ARG A 337 -4.33 15.00 16.38
N GLN A 338 -4.61 14.35 17.50
CA GLN A 338 -4.19 14.83 18.83
C GLN A 338 -2.66 14.97 19.01
N PRO A 339 -1.80 14.00 18.57
CA PRO A 339 -0.37 14.09 18.83
C PRO A 339 0.33 15.25 18.10
N PHE A 340 0.02 15.46 16.82
CA PHE A 340 0.79 16.37 15.96
C PHE A 340 -0.07 17.32 15.12
N GLY A 341 -1.40 17.21 15.20
CA GLY A 341 -2.31 18.08 14.47
C GLY A 341 -2.57 17.69 13.02
N THR A 342 -2.13 16.53 12.58
CA THR A 342 -2.37 16.03 11.22
C THR A 342 -3.86 15.77 10.99
N GLU A 343 -4.42 16.29 9.92
CA GLU A 343 -5.85 16.23 9.63
C GLU A 343 -6.17 15.19 8.56
N TYR A 344 -6.71 14.05 8.96
CA TYR A 344 -7.23 13.06 8.01
C TYR A 344 -8.69 13.35 7.65
N ARG A 345 -8.98 13.25 6.35
CA ARG A 345 -10.36 13.35 5.85
C ARG A 345 -10.96 11.95 5.74
N VAL A 346 -12.24 11.81 6.12
CA VAL A 346 -12.96 10.55 6.15
C VAL A 346 -14.11 10.57 5.15
N PHE A 347 -14.16 9.62 4.24
CA PHE A 347 -15.26 9.46 3.29
C PHE A 347 -15.21 8.10 2.59
N ASN A 348 -16.27 7.74 1.86
CA ASN A 348 -16.28 6.52 1.07
C ASN A 348 -15.30 6.61 -0.12
N GLY A 349 -14.72 5.46 -0.50
CA GLY A 349 -13.70 5.38 -1.54
C GLY A 349 -14.11 6.00 -2.88
N HIS A 350 -15.38 5.84 -3.28
CA HIS A 350 -15.92 6.41 -4.53
C HIS A 350 -15.83 7.94 -4.57
N SER A 351 -15.90 8.61 -3.43
CA SER A 351 -15.77 10.08 -3.35
C SER A 351 -14.37 10.57 -3.71
N LEU A 352 -13.36 9.72 -3.55
CA LEU A 352 -11.99 10.00 -4.00
C LEU A 352 -11.88 9.77 -5.52
N TYR A 353 -12.09 8.53 -5.95
CA TYR A 353 -12.16 8.11 -7.35
C TYR A 353 -12.83 6.75 -7.46
N ILE A 354 -13.29 6.38 -8.67
CA ILE A 354 -13.83 5.05 -8.91
C ILE A 354 -12.66 4.04 -8.86
N ALA A 355 -12.80 3.02 -8.01
CA ALA A 355 -11.85 1.91 -7.90
C ALA A 355 -12.62 0.59 -7.86
N THR A 356 -12.32 -0.32 -8.78
CA THR A 356 -12.95 -1.64 -8.87
C THR A 356 -11.95 -2.73 -8.48
N GLY A 357 -12.42 -3.82 -7.88
CA GLY A 357 -11.55 -4.93 -7.48
C GLY A 357 -10.57 -4.58 -6.35
N ASN A 358 -10.91 -3.65 -5.47
CA ASN A 358 -10.10 -3.29 -4.31
C ASN A 358 -10.40 -4.18 -3.09
N SER A 359 -9.44 -4.21 -2.15
CA SER A 359 -9.48 -5.09 -0.97
C SER A 359 -10.64 -4.78 -0.03
N ILE A 360 -10.90 -3.50 0.28
CA ILE A 360 -11.93 -3.12 1.27
C ILE A 360 -13.36 -3.34 0.74
N ASP A 361 -13.61 -3.14 -0.55
CA ASP A 361 -14.90 -3.47 -1.15
C ASP A 361 -15.14 -4.98 -1.15
N TRP A 362 -14.09 -5.76 -1.39
CA TRP A 362 -14.17 -7.21 -1.38
C TRP A 362 -14.37 -7.75 0.04
N THR A 363 -13.64 -7.27 1.03
CA THR A 363 -13.80 -7.70 2.42
C THR A 363 -15.18 -7.36 2.97
N TYR A 364 -15.69 -6.19 2.65
CA TYR A 364 -17.04 -5.79 3.00
C TYR A 364 -18.11 -6.62 2.23
N GLY A 365 -18.04 -6.60 0.90
CA GLY A 365 -19.12 -7.09 0.03
C GLY A 365 -19.12 -8.59 -0.20
N ALA A 366 -17.96 -9.26 -0.17
CA ALA A 366 -17.82 -10.68 -0.41
C ALA A 366 -17.48 -11.48 0.84
N ALA A 367 -16.58 -10.99 1.69
CA ALA A 367 -16.21 -11.68 2.93
C ALA A 367 -17.15 -11.34 4.10
N GLY A 368 -17.98 -10.30 4.00
CA GLY A 368 -18.96 -9.92 5.03
C GLY A 368 -18.34 -9.27 6.27
N ILE A 369 -17.13 -8.73 6.16
CA ILE A 369 -16.46 -7.99 7.23
C ILE A 369 -16.89 -6.54 7.15
N ASN A 370 -17.88 -6.16 7.98
CA ASN A 370 -18.53 -4.86 7.90
C ASN A 370 -17.62 -3.67 8.25
N LEU A 371 -16.64 -3.86 9.14
CA LEU A 371 -15.65 -2.84 9.47
C LEU A 371 -14.43 -3.00 8.55
N SER A 372 -14.49 -2.43 7.35
CA SER A 372 -13.41 -2.46 6.38
C SER A 372 -12.96 -1.04 6.05
N TYR A 373 -11.68 -0.73 6.26
CA TYR A 373 -11.13 0.60 6.03
C TYR A 373 -9.78 0.53 5.30
N ALA A 374 -9.52 1.55 4.48
CA ALA A 374 -8.19 1.82 3.93
C ALA A 374 -7.67 3.14 4.48
N TYR A 375 -6.44 3.13 4.97
CA TYR A 375 -5.69 4.33 5.33
C TYR A 375 -4.81 4.74 4.17
N GLU A 376 -4.80 6.03 3.88
CA GLU A 376 -3.77 6.70 3.09
C GLU A 376 -2.96 7.57 4.06
N PHE A 377 -1.78 7.10 4.45
CA PHE A 377 -0.96 7.73 5.47
C PHE A 377 -0.38 9.08 5.03
N ARG A 378 0.50 9.68 5.88
CA ARG A 378 1.24 10.88 5.54
C ARG A 378 1.93 10.74 4.18
N ASP A 379 2.08 11.80 3.43
CA ASP A 379 1.72 13.18 3.72
C ASP A 379 0.62 13.67 2.75
N ASP A 380 0.40 14.99 2.70
CA ASP A 380 -0.52 15.65 1.74
C ASP A 380 0.04 15.68 0.29
N GLY A 381 1.27 15.15 0.12
CA GLY A 381 2.00 15.05 -1.15
C GLY A 381 3.21 15.98 -1.24
N THR A 382 3.67 16.58 -0.16
CA THR A 382 4.96 17.32 -0.13
C THR A 382 6.12 16.38 -0.47
N TYR A 383 6.11 15.17 0.08
CA TYR A 383 7.03 14.08 -0.22
C TYR A 383 6.36 12.95 -1.00
N GLY A 384 5.02 12.77 -0.85
CA GLY A 384 4.27 11.68 -1.44
C GLY A 384 4.77 10.31 -1.00
N PHE A 385 5.12 9.43 -1.94
CA PHE A 385 5.65 8.10 -1.62
C PHE A 385 7.04 8.11 -0.99
N LEU A 386 7.74 9.25 -1.01
CA LEU A 386 9.13 9.40 -0.57
C LEU A 386 9.21 10.09 0.81
N LEU A 387 8.33 9.69 1.72
CA LEU A 387 8.26 10.25 3.07
C LEU A 387 9.58 10.02 3.81
N PRO A 388 10.24 11.06 4.35
CA PRO A 388 11.49 10.91 5.09
C PRO A 388 11.35 9.99 6.30
N ALA A 389 12.39 9.22 6.60
CA ALA A 389 12.38 8.22 7.68
C ALA A 389 12.12 8.81 9.09
N ASP A 390 12.45 10.09 9.31
CA ASP A 390 12.16 10.79 10.59
C ASP A 390 10.65 10.99 10.83
N GLN A 391 9.81 10.77 9.82
CA GLN A 391 8.36 10.79 9.96
C GLN A 391 7.73 9.41 10.24
N ILE A 392 8.49 8.33 10.27
CA ILE A 392 7.97 6.99 10.57
C ILE A 392 7.34 6.95 11.95
N ILE A 393 8.07 7.34 12.99
CA ILE A 393 7.56 7.32 14.37
C ILE A 393 6.37 8.28 14.55
N PRO A 394 6.43 9.56 14.12
CA PRO A 394 5.27 10.44 14.19
C PRO A 394 4.01 9.88 13.51
N ASN A 395 4.13 9.35 12.28
CA ASN A 395 3.00 8.72 11.59
C ASN A 395 2.46 7.50 12.36
N SER A 396 3.35 6.67 12.88
CA SER A 396 2.97 5.45 13.61
C SER A 396 2.23 5.77 14.92
N ILE A 397 2.66 6.81 15.65
CA ILE A 397 1.97 7.30 16.86
C ILE A 397 0.56 7.77 16.52
N GLU A 398 0.38 8.53 15.45
CA GLU A 398 -0.93 8.99 14.98
C GLU A 398 -1.83 7.82 14.62
N VAL A 399 -1.30 6.83 13.89
CA VAL A 399 -2.05 5.63 13.50
C VAL A 399 -2.46 4.81 14.73
N MET A 400 -1.60 4.67 15.75
CA MET A 400 -1.97 4.01 17.00
C MET A 400 -3.13 4.73 17.69
N GLN A 401 -3.08 6.05 17.79
CA GLN A 401 -4.19 6.83 18.34
C GLN A 401 -5.47 6.66 17.52
N SER A 402 -5.34 6.61 16.20
CA SER A 402 -6.46 6.34 15.29
C SER A 402 -7.10 4.97 15.56
N LEU A 403 -6.29 3.91 15.73
CA LEU A 403 -6.78 2.56 16.04
C LEU A 403 -7.56 2.52 17.36
N ILE A 404 -7.07 3.20 18.40
CA ILE A 404 -7.77 3.31 19.68
C ILE A 404 -9.13 3.98 19.49
N GLY A 405 -9.18 5.13 18.79
CA GLY A 405 -10.44 5.84 18.53
C GLY A 405 -11.42 5.04 17.66
N MET A 406 -10.91 4.33 16.65
CA MET A 406 -11.70 3.46 15.78
C MET A 406 -12.34 2.31 16.56
N ILE A 407 -11.58 1.65 17.43
CA ILE A 407 -12.05 0.53 18.25
C ILE A 407 -13.07 1.03 19.28
N ASP A 408 -12.75 2.09 20.03
CA ASP A 408 -13.65 2.68 21.04
C ASP A 408 -15.04 3.02 20.46
N GLU A 409 -15.04 3.63 19.28
CA GLU A 409 -16.30 4.02 18.63
C GLU A 409 -17.04 2.81 18.04
N SER A 410 -16.31 1.81 17.53
CA SER A 410 -16.89 0.57 17.04
C SER A 410 -17.53 -0.26 18.17
N GLU A 411 -16.91 -0.31 19.36
CA GLU A 411 -17.46 -0.89 20.59
C GLU A 411 -18.72 -0.12 21.03
N ARG A 412 -18.66 1.22 21.06
CA ARG A 412 -19.78 2.08 21.44
C ARG A 412 -21.02 1.90 20.56
N LEU A 413 -20.82 1.69 19.26
CA LEU A 413 -21.89 1.47 18.28
C LEU A 413 -22.34 -0.02 18.23
N GLY A 414 -21.67 -0.92 18.94
CA GLY A 414 -22.02 -2.34 19.01
C GLY A 414 -21.56 -3.16 17.80
N HIS A 415 -20.61 -2.67 17.04
CA HIS A 415 -19.98 -3.41 15.92
C HIS A 415 -18.82 -4.29 16.39
N LEU A 416 -18.16 -3.91 17.48
CA LEU A 416 -17.19 -4.73 18.24
C LEU A 416 -17.74 -5.01 19.65
N PRO A 417 -17.35 -6.15 20.27
CA PRO A 417 -17.81 -6.51 21.59
C PRO A 417 -17.15 -5.68 22.69
#